data_bcc6a52e616babb9651f3a9d4d39a7cf
#
_entry.id   bcc6a52e616babb9651f3a9d4d39a7cf
#
_cell.length_a   1.000
_cell.length_b   1.000
_cell.length_c   1.000
_cell.angle_alpha   90.00
_cell.angle_beta   90.00
_cell.angle_gamma   90.00
#
_symmetry.space_group_name_H-M   'P 1'
#
loop_
_entity.id
_entity.type
_entity.pdbx_description
1 polymer ?
#
loop_
_entity_poly.entity_id
_entity_poly.type
_entity_poly.pdbx_seq_one_letter_code
_entity_poly.pdbx_strand_id
1 'polypeptide(L)'
;LNKANSASTDLVIDLPSLFRNTGSSEQVECRWNPSEIVTSYSSAEELVGVLHVEALTEKIAVSGSIDIHWVGPCRRCLEEAKGITQMLIQEIFEHNAAEGETFEFPSGEKLDLKPMLTEQTLLSLPLAPLCSEICEGPTGTEFPIDILQNQTSDGKQIDKKDPRWAALDVLKFDDDQNHTA
;
A
#
# COMPACT_ATOMS: atom_id res chain seq x y z
N LEU A 1 -28.35 -17.58 6.59
CA LEU A 1 -27.57 -16.61 7.37
C LEU A 1 -26.49 -17.38 8.15
N ASN A 2 -25.46 -17.84 7.43
CA ASN A 2 -24.26 -18.39 8.07
C ASN A 2 -23.30 -17.23 8.28
N LYS A 3 -23.20 -16.78 9.53
CA LYS A 3 -22.08 -15.98 10.00
C LYS A 3 -20.87 -16.92 9.97
N ALA A 4 -20.05 -16.83 8.93
CA ALA A 4 -18.75 -17.48 8.89
C ALA A 4 -17.97 -16.91 10.06
N ASN A 5 -17.69 -17.77 11.04
CA ASN A 5 -16.82 -17.48 12.17
C ASN A 5 -15.39 -17.41 11.60
N SER A 6 -14.95 -16.21 11.19
CA SER A 6 -13.55 -16.01 10.78
C SER A 6 -12.72 -16.00 12.07
N ALA A 7 -12.26 -17.18 12.47
CA ALA A 7 -11.30 -17.30 13.55
C ALA A 7 -10.00 -16.58 13.07
N SER A 8 -9.67 -15.45 13.70
CA SER A 8 -8.38 -14.82 13.54
C SER A 8 -7.32 -15.79 14.02
N THR A 9 -6.33 -16.08 13.19
CA THR A 9 -5.20 -16.93 13.56
C THR A 9 -4.38 -16.23 14.65
N ASP A 10 -3.82 -16.99 15.57
CA ASP A 10 -2.90 -16.45 16.55
C ASP A 10 -1.56 -16.12 15.85
N LEU A 11 -1.22 -14.83 15.78
CA LEU A 11 -0.02 -14.30 15.16
C LEU A 11 1.10 -14.09 16.19
N VAL A 12 1.10 -14.91 17.24
CA VAL A 12 2.07 -14.87 18.35
C VAL A 12 2.92 -16.12 18.33
N ILE A 13 4.24 -15.94 18.21
CA ILE A 13 5.25 -17.01 18.18
C ILE A 13 5.86 -17.20 19.57
N ASP A 14 6.03 -18.45 19.98
CA ASP A 14 6.73 -18.83 21.20
C ASP A 14 8.25 -18.93 20.95
N LEU A 15 9.01 -17.95 21.45
CA LEU A 15 10.44 -17.84 21.19
C LEU A 15 11.25 -19.01 21.78
N PRO A 16 11.01 -19.49 23.01
CA PRO A 16 11.68 -20.67 23.54
C PRO A 16 11.52 -21.90 22.65
N SER A 17 10.36 -22.05 22.01
CA SER A 17 10.14 -23.15 21.06
C SER A 17 10.91 -22.94 19.78
N LEU A 18 10.88 -21.73 19.23
CA LEU A 18 11.56 -21.37 18.00
C LEU A 18 13.10 -21.49 18.11
N PHE A 19 13.68 -21.09 19.25
CA PHE A 19 15.14 -21.12 19.48
C PHE A 19 15.69 -22.44 20.01
N ARG A 20 14.89 -23.50 20.14
CA ARG A 20 15.41 -24.82 20.56
C ARG A 20 16.50 -25.34 19.68
N ASN A 21 16.41 -25.06 18.38
CA ASN A 21 17.45 -25.44 17.42
C ASN A 21 17.74 -24.18 16.55
N THR A 22 19.00 -23.80 16.48
CA THR A 22 19.41 -22.71 15.56
C THR A 22 19.09 -23.10 14.12
N GLY A 23 18.46 -22.18 13.38
CA GLY A 23 17.99 -22.43 12.02
C GLY A 23 16.64 -23.15 11.95
N SER A 24 15.94 -23.30 13.09
CA SER A 24 14.55 -23.75 13.05
C SER A 24 13.64 -22.68 12.45
N SER A 25 12.68 -23.13 11.67
CA SER A 25 11.66 -22.25 11.07
C SER A 25 10.27 -22.74 11.44
N GLU A 26 9.36 -21.79 11.63
CA GLU A 26 7.96 -22.03 11.85
C GLU A 26 7.16 -21.37 10.75
N GLN A 27 6.16 -22.09 10.22
CA GLN A 27 5.23 -21.55 9.25
C GLN A 27 3.96 -21.11 9.96
N VAL A 28 3.55 -19.86 9.72
CA VAL A 28 2.38 -19.23 10.33
C VAL A 28 1.39 -18.87 9.24
N GLU A 29 0.21 -19.43 9.30
CA GLU A 29 -0.90 -18.98 8.47
C GLU A 29 -1.46 -17.68 9.03
N CYS A 30 -1.47 -16.64 8.22
CA CYS A 30 -2.07 -15.35 8.56
C CYS A 30 -3.51 -15.30 8.05
N ARG A 31 -4.46 -15.14 8.96
CA ARG A 31 -5.83 -14.73 8.65
C ARG A 31 -6.27 -13.75 9.72
N TRP A 32 -6.27 -12.49 9.39
CA TRP A 32 -6.53 -11.42 10.35
C TRP A 32 -7.42 -10.34 9.73
N ASN A 33 -8.42 -9.89 10.50
CA ASN A 33 -9.34 -8.82 10.11
C ASN A 33 -9.05 -7.59 10.98
N PRO A 34 -8.11 -6.71 10.58
CA PRO A 34 -7.77 -5.52 11.34
C PRO A 34 -8.82 -4.42 11.10
N SER A 35 -9.54 -4.01 12.14
CA SER A 35 -10.47 -2.87 12.05
C SER A 35 -9.79 -1.52 12.20
N GLU A 36 -8.57 -1.51 12.72
CA GLU A 36 -7.78 -0.32 13.03
C GLU A 36 -6.84 0.14 11.91
N ILE A 37 -6.60 -0.69 10.89
CA ILE A 37 -5.71 -0.34 9.79
C ILE A 37 -6.46 0.46 8.73
N VAL A 38 -6.47 1.77 8.91
CA VAL A 38 -7.20 2.72 8.07
C VAL A 38 -6.30 3.89 7.72
N THR A 39 -6.32 4.28 6.45
CA THR A 39 -5.73 5.53 5.95
C THR A 39 -6.84 6.53 5.60
N SER A 40 -6.48 7.73 5.16
CA SER A 40 -7.46 8.71 4.64
C SER A 40 -8.13 8.25 3.33
N TYR A 41 -7.62 7.20 2.68
CA TYR A 41 -8.04 6.80 1.33
C TYR A 41 -8.56 5.38 1.25
N SER A 42 -8.13 4.50 2.14
CA SER A 42 -8.50 3.09 2.12
C SER A 42 -8.34 2.45 3.50
N SER A 43 -9.00 1.34 3.71
CA SER A 43 -8.89 0.50 4.92
C SER A 43 -8.66 -0.95 4.55
N ALA A 44 -7.91 -1.67 5.38
CA ALA A 44 -7.75 -3.10 5.26
C ALA A 44 -8.98 -3.81 5.86
N GLU A 45 -9.55 -4.75 5.11
CA GLU A 45 -10.68 -5.60 5.57
C GLU A 45 -10.18 -6.93 6.09
N GLU A 46 -9.25 -7.57 5.38
CA GLU A 46 -8.70 -8.88 5.72
C GLU A 46 -7.27 -9.01 5.20
N LEU A 47 -6.41 -9.62 6.00
CA LEU A 47 -5.07 -10.06 5.62
C LEU A 47 -5.05 -11.58 5.55
N VAL A 48 -4.60 -12.14 4.43
CA VAL A 48 -4.53 -13.60 4.23
C VAL A 48 -3.19 -13.97 3.59
N GLY A 49 -2.51 -14.94 4.17
CA GLY A 49 -1.25 -15.40 3.58
C GLY A 49 -0.48 -16.35 4.49
N VAL A 50 0.80 -16.48 4.20
CA VAL A 50 1.69 -17.38 4.92
C VAL A 50 3.00 -16.66 5.21
N LEU A 51 3.43 -16.75 6.46
CA LEU A 51 4.71 -16.25 6.94
C LEU A 51 5.60 -17.41 7.36
N HIS A 52 6.88 -17.26 7.15
CA HIS A 52 7.95 -18.13 7.64
C HIS A 52 8.78 -17.34 8.63
N VAL A 53 8.84 -17.83 9.86
CA VAL A 53 9.59 -17.21 10.96
C VAL A 53 10.79 -18.11 11.25
N GLU A 54 11.99 -17.60 11.10
CA GLU A 54 13.25 -18.34 11.24
C GLU A 54 14.10 -17.77 12.36
N ALA A 55 14.59 -18.65 13.26
CA ALA A 55 15.54 -18.29 14.30
C ALA A 55 16.95 -18.27 13.74
N LEU A 56 17.55 -17.09 13.71
CA LEU A 56 18.97 -16.87 13.42
C LEU A 56 19.74 -16.67 14.72
N THR A 57 21.08 -16.56 14.63
CA THR A 57 21.89 -16.22 15.80
C THR A 57 21.56 -14.80 16.25
N GLU A 58 20.91 -14.65 17.41
CA GLU A 58 20.50 -13.36 18.01
C GLU A 58 19.52 -12.51 17.18
N LYS A 59 18.89 -13.09 16.15
CA LYS A 59 17.93 -12.41 15.29
C LYS A 59 16.78 -13.35 14.93
N ILE A 60 15.67 -12.76 14.49
CA ILE A 60 14.56 -13.51 13.90
C ILE A 60 14.32 -12.92 12.51
N ALA A 61 14.29 -13.76 11.49
CA ALA A 61 13.87 -13.39 10.15
C ALA A 61 12.42 -13.79 9.95
N VAL A 62 11.61 -12.85 9.41
CA VAL A 62 10.21 -13.10 9.01
C VAL A 62 10.10 -12.83 7.53
N SER A 63 9.67 -13.84 6.78
CA SER A 63 9.49 -13.74 5.33
C SER A 63 8.18 -14.35 4.90
N GLY A 64 7.63 -13.89 3.77
CA GLY A 64 6.40 -14.46 3.24
C GLY A 64 5.64 -13.52 2.32
N SER A 65 4.39 -13.88 2.05
CA SER A 65 3.49 -13.10 1.22
C SER A 65 2.10 -13.03 1.86
N ILE A 66 1.57 -11.83 1.92
CA ILE A 66 0.24 -11.53 2.47
C ILE A 66 -0.57 -10.79 1.40
N ASP A 67 -1.77 -11.27 1.15
CA ASP A 67 -2.77 -10.59 0.36
C ASP A 67 -3.62 -9.70 1.27
N ILE A 68 -3.63 -8.41 1.01
CA ILE A 68 -4.39 -7.40 1.73
C ILE A 68 -5.66 -7.14 0.94
N HIS A 69 -6.81 -7.56 1.46
CA HIS A 69 -8.10 -7.14 0.96
C HIS A 69 -8.43 -5.77 1.51
N TRP A 70 -8.70 -4.81 0.64
CA TRP A 70 -8.94 -3.43 1.03
C TRP A 70 -10.21 -2.86 0.40
N VAL A 71 -10.76 -1.82 1.05
CA VAL A 71 -11.88 -1.02 0.57
C VAL A 71 -11.56 0.46 0.72
N GLY A 72 -12.08 1.28 -0.20
CA GLY A 72 -11.96 2.73 -0.13
C GLY A 72 -12.80 3.44 -1.20
N PRO A 73 -12.97 4.76 -1.14
CA PRO A 73 -13.66 5.49 -2.20
C PRO A 73 -12.79 5.55 -3.46
N CYS A 74 -13.40 5.28 -4.60
CA CYS A 74 -12.74 5.46 -5.89
C CYS A 74 -12.32 6.92 -6.08
N ARG A 75 -11.06 7.15 -6.43
CA ARG A 75 -10.53 8.50 -6.64
C ARG A 75 -11.21 9.27 -7.76
N ARG A 76 -11.85 8.59 -8.71
CA ARG A 76 -12.50 9.22 -9.87
C ARG A 76 -13.98 9.43 -9.67
N CYS A 77 -14.74 8.39 -9.33
CA CYS A 77 -16.22 8.46 -9.23
C CYS A 77 -16.73 8.55 -7.79
N LEU A 78 -15.87 8.41 -6.78
CA LEU A 78 -16.20 8.40 -5.35
C LEU A 78 -17.06 7.23 -4.89
N GLU A 79 -17.44 6.32 -5.78
CA GLU A 79 -18.10 5.06 -5.44
C GLU A 79 -17.13 4.12 -4.72
N GLU A 80 -17.68 3.12 -4.03
CA GLU A 80 -16.88 2.13 -3.34
C GLU A 80 -15.98 1.34 -4.31
N ALA A 81 -14.69 1.30 -4.01
CA ALA A 81 -13.69 0.49 -4.69
C ALA A 81 -13.15 -0.55 -3.73
N LYS A 82 -12.95 -1.77 -4.22
CA LYS A 82 -12.34 -2.87 -3.49
C LYS A 82 -11.25 -3.50 -4.33
N GLY A 83 -10.25 -4.03 -3.67
CA GLY A 83 -9.17 -4.71 -4.36
C GLY A 83 -8.32 -5.56 -3.42
N ILE A 84 -7.30 -6.16 -4.01
CA ILE A 84 -6.31 -6.95 -3.30
C ILE A 84 -4.95 -6.40 -3.66
N THR A 85 -4.13 -6.13 -2.63
CA THR A 85 -2.72 -5.78 -2.80
C THR A 85 -1.88 -6.89 -2.20
N GLN A 86 -0.97 -7.45 -2.99
CA GLN A 86 -0.01 -8.42 -2.50
C GLN A 86 1.17 -7.70 -1.84
N MET A 87 1.47 -8.06 -0.61
CA MET A 87 2.56 -7.53 0.19
C MET A 87 3.59 -8.63 0.42
N LEU A 88 4.83 -8.38 0.06
CA LEU A 88 5.95 -9.27 0.35
C LEU A 88 6.60 -8.81 1.66
N ILE A 89 6.74 -9.74 2.60
CA ILE A 89 7.38 -9.53 3.90
C ILE A 89 8.81 -10.07 3.84
N GLN A 90 9.78 -9.25 4.26
CA GLN A 90 11.18 -9.61 4.45
C GLN A 90 11.73 -8.76 5.59
N GLU A 91 11.40 -9.13 6.82
CA GLU A 91 11.69 -8.33 8.00
C GLU A 91 12.62 -9.06 8.97
N ILE A 92 13.39 -8.29 9.70
CA ILE A 92 14.32 -8.80 10.72
C ILE A 92 14.03 -8.17 12.06
N PHE A 93 13.95 -8.99 13.09
CA PHE A 93 13.90 -8.56 14.49
C PHE A 93 15.29 -8.76 15.09
N GLU A 94 15.85 -7.69 15.65
CA GLU A 94 17.18 -7.71 16.26
C GLU A 94 17.28 -6.77 17.45
N HIS A 95 18.27 -7.01 18.31
CA HIS A 95 18.59 -6.10 19.40
C HIS A 95 19.22 -4.81 18.88
N ASN A 96 18.81 -3.66 19.42
CA ASN A 96 19.21 -2.34 18.94
C ASN A 96 18.83 -2.10 17.48
N ALA A 97 17.57 -2.38 17.16
CA ALA A 97 17.01 -2.21 15.83
C ALA A 97 17.28 -0.82 15.25
N ALA A 98 17.60 -0.77 13.97
CA ALA A 98 17.72 0.49 13.24
C ALA A 98 16.32 0.98 12.85
N GLU A 99 15.98 2.19 13.26
CA GLU A 99 14.66 2.78 12.98
C GLU A 99 14.39 2.81 11.46
N GLY A 100 13.27 2.21 11.05
CA GLY A 100 12.85 2.11 9.65
C GLY A 100 13.56 1.03 8.82
N GLU A 101 14.50 0.25 9.40
CA GLU A 101 15.19 -0.84 8.70
C GLU A 101 14.89 -2.21 9.32
N THR A 102 14.83 -2.29 10.64
CA THR A 102 14.60 -3.54 11.37
C THR A 102 13.66 -3.32 12.54
N PHE A 103 13.06 -4.39 13.05
CA PHE A 103 12.19 -4.38 14.21
C PHE A 103 12.95 -4.73 15.49
N GLU A 104 12.57 -4.12 16.62
CA GLU A 104 13.18 -4.43 17.90
C GLU A 104 12.88 -5.87 18.34
N PHE A 105 13.91 -6.56 18.82
CA PHE A 105 13.76 -7.91 19.34
C PHE A 105 12.86 -7.88 20.57
N PRO A 106 11.85 -8.78 20.67
CA PRO A 106 10.91 -8.76 21.79
C PRO A 106 11.63 -9.02 23.13
N SER A 107 11.28 -8.23 24.15
CA SER A 107 11.85 -8.36 25.48
C SER A 107 11.31 -9.54 26.30
N GLY A 108 10.29 -10.26 25.77
CA GLY A 108 9.63 -11.39 26.42
C GLY A 108 9.87 -12.73 25.70
N GLU A 109 9.12 -13.74 26.10
CA GLU A 109 9.18 -15.08 25.51
C GLU A 109 8.32 -15.24 24.24
N LYS A 110 7.63 -14.17 23.81
CA LYS A 110 6.69 -14.21 22.70
C LYS A 110 6.96 -13.07 21.72
N LEU A 111 6.88 -13.39 20.44
CA LEU A 111 6.91 -12.44 19.34
C LEU A 111 5.49 -12.26 18.79
N ASP A 112 4.92 -11.06 18.94
CA ASP A 112 3.66 -10.68 18.27
C ASP A 112 3.98 -10.07 16.91
N LEU A 113 3.46 -10.68 15.85
CA LEU A 113 3.67 -10.22 14.47
C LEU A 113 2.71 -9.09 14.05
N LYS A 114 1.65 -8.82 14.82
CA LYS A 114 0.65 -7.80 14.46
C LYS A 114 1.23 -6.39 14.31
N PRO A 115 2.12 -5.90 15.20
CA PRO A 115 2.69 -4.56 15.03
C PRO A 115 3.44 -4.40 13.69
N MET A 116 4.29 -5.38 13.34
CA MET A 116 4.99 -5.41 12.06
C MET A 116 4.01 -5.45 10.89
N LEU A 117 3.01 -6.35 10.91
CA LEU A 117 1.99 -6.45 9.87
C LEU A 117 1.17 -5.16 9.74
N THR A 118 0.89 -4.48 10.85
CA THR A 118 0.18 -3.19 10.84
C THR A 118 0.97 -2.15 10.06
N GLU A 119 2.26 -2.00 10.37
CA GLU A 119 3.14 -1.03 9.71
C GLU A 119 3.27 -1.33 8.21
N GLN A 120 3.59 -2.57 7.85
CA GLN A 120 3.73 -2.98 6.46
C GLN A 120 2.43 -2.85 5.67
N THR A 121 1.29 -3.15 6.30
CA THR A 121 -0.02 -2.99 5.67
C THR A 121 -0.34 -1.52 5.40
N LEU A 122 -0.09 -0.62 6.35
CA LEU A 122 -0.30 0.83 6.17
C LEU A 122 0.52 1.38 5.00
N LEU A 123 1.76 0.89 4.81
CA LEU A 123 2.61 1.28 3.69
C LEU A 123 2.13 0.70 2.35
N SER A 124 1.44 -0.43 2.36
CA SER A 124 0.99 -1.15 1.17
C SER A 124 -0.42 -0.78 0.71
N LEU A 125 -1.23 -0.13 1.56
CA LEU A 125 -2.58 0.30 1.21
C LEU A 125 -2.57 1.33 0.09
N PRO A 126 -3.51 1.25 -0.89
CA PRO A 126 -3.55 2.18 -2.00
C PRO A 126 -3.90 3.60 -1.54
N LEU A 127 -3.10 4.57 -1.95
CA LEU A 127 -3.35 6.00 -1.72
C LEU A 127 -4.35 6.59 -2.74
N ALA A 128 -4.64 5.87 -3.81
CA ALA A 128 -5.53 6.30 -4.87
C ALA A 128 -6.37 5.14 -5.39
N PRO A 129 -7.29 4.59 -4.58
CA PRO A 129 -8.15 3.48 -4.97
C PRO A 129 -8.91 3.78 -6.27
N LEU A 130 -9.07 2.77 -7.12
CA LEU A 130 -9.88 2.85 -8.33
C LEU A 130 -10.86 1.68 -8.33
N CYS A 131 -12.13 1.93 -8.66
CA CYS A 131 -13.12 0.85 -8.83
C CYS A 131 -12.84 0.04 -10.10
N SER A 132 -12.17 0.66 -11.09
CA SER A 132 -11.76 0.06 -12.36
C SER A 132 -10.66 0.94 -12.98
N GLU A 133 -9.75 0.34 -13.73
CA GLU A 133 -8.71 1.07 -14.48
C GLU A 133 -9.30 2.04 -15.49
N ILE A 134 -10.45 1.69 -16.08
CA ILE A 134 -11.18 2.47 -17.09
C ILE A 134 -12.30 3.33 -16.48
N CYS A 135 -12.30 3.57 -15.17
CA CYS A 135 -13.32 4.39 -14.53
C CYS A 135 -13.35 5.80 -15.16
N GLU A 136 -14.48 6.15 -15.76
CA GLU A 136 -14.68 7.46 -16.45
C GLU A 136 -14.95 8.62 -15.49
N GLY A 137 -15.14 8.34 -14.20
CA GLY A 137 -15.50 9.34 -13.20
C GLY A 137 -16.96 9.30 -12.83
N PRO A 138 -17.48 10.35 -12.16
CA PRO A 138 -18.87 10.38 -11.72
C PRO A 138 -19.80 10.46 -12.94
N THR A 139 -20.78 9.55 -12.99
CA THR A 139 -21.81 9.55 -14.02
C THR A 139 -22.85 10.62 -13.71
N GLY A 140 -23.30 11.37 -14.73
CA GLY A 140 -24.41 12.31 -14.61
C GLY A 140 -24.04 13.63 -13.93
N THR A 141 -22.85 14.17 -14.21
CA THR A 141 -22.52 15.52 -13.76
C THR A 141 -23.44 16.54 -14.43
N GLU A 142 -24.20 17.32 -13.63
CA GLU A 142 -24.94 18.50 -14.10
C GLU A 142 -23.98 19.57 -14.66
N PHE A 143 -22.71 19.40 -14.45
CA PHE A 143 -21.64 20.27 -14.93
C PHE A 143 -20.75 19.45 -15.87
N PRO A 144 -21.13 19.30 -17.15
CA PRO A 144 -20.23 18.73 -18.14
C PRO A 144 -18.96 19.59 -18.12
N ILE A 145 -17.82 18.95 -17.90
CA ILE A 145 -16.54 19.59 -18.17
C ILE A 145 -16.50 19.73 -19.68
N ASP A 146 -17.02 20.84 -20.20
CA ASP A 146 -16.70 21.29 -21.54
C ASP A 146 -15.19 21.49 -21.56
N ILE A 147 -14.47 20.43 -21.88
CA ILE A 147 -13.15 20.58 -22.48
C ILE A 147 -13.50 21.38 -23.73
N LEU A 148 -13.25 22.67 -23.66
CA LEU A 148 -13.31 23.55 -24.82
C LEU A 148 -12.35 22.93 -25.84
N GLN A 149 -12.83 21.93 -26.57
CA GLN A 149 -12.29 21.59 -27.85
C GLN A 149 -12.57 22.87 -28.65
N ASN A 150 -11.55 23.71 -28.77
CA ASN A 150 -11.53 24.81 -29.71
C ASN A 150 -11.66 24.21 -31.12
N GLN A 151 -12.84 23.73 -31.45
CA GLN A 151 -13.26 23.51 -32.83
C GLN A 151 -13.65 24.88 -33.36
N THR A 152 -12.66 25.67 -33.67
CA THR A 152 -12.87 26.77 -34.62
C THR A 152 -13.08 26.11 -35.96
N SER A 153 -14.27 26.30 -36.51
CA SER A 153 -14.67 25.93 -37.89
C SER A 153 -13.76 26.50 -39.00
N ASP A 154 -12.67 27.16 -38.68
CA ASP A 154 -11.78 27.87 -39.60
C ASP A 154 -10.29 27.55 -39.41
N GLY A 155 -9.91 26.40 -38.86
CA GLY A 155 -8.53 25.92 -38.95
C GLY A 155 -7.42 26.84 -38.38
N LYS A 156 -7.73 27.93 -37.71
CA LYS A 156 -6.78 28.79 -37.01
C LYS A 156 -6.80 28.46 -35.52
N GLN A 157 -5.81 27.71 -35.09
CA GLN A 157 -5.45 27.56 -33.69
C GLN A 157 -5.12 28.97 -33.14
N ILE A 158 -6.04 29.56 -32.39
CA ILE A 158 -5.73 30.76 -31.63
C ILE A 158 -5.17 30.25 -30.30
N ASP A 159 -3.85 30.20 -30.19
CA ASP A 159 -3.14 30.06 -28.92
C ASP A 159 -3.46 31.28 -28.04
N LYS A 160 -4.64 31.29 -27.43
CA LYS A 160 -4.94 32.25 -26.36
C LYS A 160 -4.22 31.77 -25.10
N LYS A 161 -2.97 32.18 -24.93
CA LYS A 161 -2.28 32.04 -23.68
C LYS A 161 -3.12 32.65 -22.55
N ASP A 162 -3.42 31.86 -21.52
CA ASP A 162 -4.13 32.35 -20.35
C ASP A 162 -3.25 33.40 -19.64
N PRO A 163 -3.75 34.65 -19.44
CA PRO A 163 -2.98 35.73 -18.84
C PRO A 163 -2.45 35.39 -17.44
N ARG A 164 -3.09 34.43 -16.75
CA ARG A 164 -2.63 33.97 -15.42
C ARG A 164 -1.27 33.28 -15.46
N TRP A 165 -0.90 32.72 -16.61
CA TRP A 165 0.36 32.01 -16.81
C TRP A 165 1.45 32.88 -17.44
N ALA A 166 1.16 34.15 -17.73
CA ALA A 166 2.10 35.08 -18.37
C ALA A 166 3.42 35.24 -17.61
N ALA A 167 3.39 35.07 -16.28
CA ALA A 167 4.60 35.12 -15.47
C ALA A 167 5.56 33.94 -15.74
N LEU A 168 5.07 32.81 -16.29
CA LEU A 168 5.91 31.67 -16.64
C LEU A 168 6.66 31.86 -17.96
N ASP A 169 6.25 32.80 -18.81
CA ASP A 169 6.93 33.11 -20.08
C ASP A 169 8.34 33.68 -19.88
N VAL A 170 8.63 34.14 -18.66
CA VAL A 170 9.96 34.65 -18.26
C VAL A 170 10.92 33.50 -17.93
N LEU A 171 10.41 32.30 -17.65
CA LEU A 171 11.22 31.13 -17.33
C LEU A 171 11.79 30.56 -18.63
N LYS A 172 13.07 30.78 -18.85
CA LYS A 172 13.83 30.12 -19.92
C LYS A 172 14.38 28.81 -19.35
N PHE A 173 13.88 27.67 -19.84
CA PHE A 173 14.54 26.40 -19.63
C PHE A 173 15.63 26.27 -20.68
N ASP A 174 16.89 26.21 -20.26
CA ASP A 174 17.99 25.92 -21.16
C ASP A 174 17.83 24.44 -21.59
N ASP A 175 17.32 24.23 -22.79
CA ASP A 175 17.33 22.94 -23.48
C ASP A 175 18.76 22.60 -23.92
N ASP A 176 19.66 22.40 -22.95
CA ASP A 176 20.98 21.87 -23.20
C ASP A 176 21.11 20.50 -22.56
N GLN A 177 20.89 19.44 -23.37
CA GLN A 177 22.01 18.56 -23.69
C GLN A 177 21.63 17.50 -24.72
N ASN A 178 21.98 17.84 -25.93
CA ASN A 178 22.25 16.97 -27.03
C ASN A 178 23.25 15.87 -26.62
N HIS A 179 22.78 14.63 -26.40
CA HIS A 179 23.67 13.46 -26.35
C HIS A 179 23.79 12.88 -27.71
N THR A 180 24.76 13.39 -28.46
CA THR A 180 25.42 12.67 -29.54
C THR A 180 26.71 12.03 -29.01
N ALA A 181 26.72 10.70 -28.91
CA ALA A 181 27.83 9.78 -29.24
C ALA A 181 27.41 8.35 -28.97
#